data_1055d4d608694c5ca2720ff8f3b71585
#
_entry.id   1055d4d608694c5ca2720ff8f3b71585
#
_cell.length_a   1.000
_cell.length_b   1.000
_cell.length_c   1.000
_cell.angle_alpha   90.00
_cell.angle_beta   90.00
_cell.angle_gamma   90.00
#
_symmetry.space_group_name_H-M   'P 1'
#
loop_
_entity.id
_entity.type
_entity.pdbx_description
1 polymer ?
#
loop_
_entity_poly.entity_id
_entity_poly.type
_entity_poly.pdbx_seq_one_letter_code
_entity_poly.pdbx_strand_id
1 'polypeptide(L)'
;MTRRIAATVILALALAPLAPAGGPVYSRFALGDILHFGSNRAYAMGITGVAFTEDGFVNIYNPASLSRLSLTRFTGGFEYVNSSIEDAGGSQRFATGSFQSLALAIPASSDDGIVIFGAVTPYSLVDYDVVVQETVAGSASTQTFSGTGGVSTLSLGTTYRPVTDLSLGLTFSYHYGAIQHRSKVDFADAAFADNELRTSQFLSGTSFTFGMTYGGLSSLLGTSSLQPLTLGLVLTTPATLSIKEERFLLTQRTADTSLVRRGTGSLPFRWGLGAAYTGAALIVSGDLVVEQWSSADFFDPPAVEVNNSLRAGLGIEFPARRDPTSYWERVAYRTGFAYHASYISINGQPVNGWSVSGGIAFPIGPDARMNLGLQVGSRGTTDNGLSKESFFKLSLSIDASEAWFLTIEED
;
A
#
# COMPACT_ATOMS: atom_id res chain seq x y z
N MET A 1 -0.07 -33.75 -6.10
CA MET A 1 0.29 -32.69 -7.06
C MET A 1 0.54 -31.35 -6.33
N THR A 2 -0.25 -30.99 -5.36
CA THR A 2 -0.14 -29.74 -4.54
C THR A 2 1.19 -29.56 -3.79
N ARG A 3 1.77 -30.65 -3.20
CA ARG A 3 3.09 -30.55 -2.51
C ARG A 3 4.26 -30.20 -3.44
N ARG A 4 4.21 -30.61 -4.72
CA ARG A 4 5.27 -30.30 -5.69
C ARG A 4 5.20 -28.86 -6.19
N ILE A 5 4.00 -28.30 -6.35
CA ILE A 5 3.81 -26.89 -6.75
C ILE A 5 4.25 -25.95 -5.63
N ALA A 6 3.88 -26.23 -4.38
CA ALA A 6 4.33 -25.46 -3.22
C ALA A 6 5.85 -25.49 -3.07
N ALA A 7 6.50 -26.64 -3.26
CA ALA A 7 7.95 -26.75 -3.21
C ALA A 7 8.65 -25.99 -4.33
N THR A 8 8.07 -25.95 -5.54
CA THR A 8 8.64 -25.20 -6.68
C THR A 8 8.52 -23.69 -6.49
N VAL A 9 7.42 -23.20 -5.93
CA VAL A 9 7.23 -21.77 -5.60
C VAL A 9 8.19 -21.33 -4.48
N ILE A 10 8.36 -22.15 -3.45
CA ILE A 10 9.32 -21.87 -2.36
C ILE A 10 10.76 -21.91 -2.89
N LEU A 11 11.08 -22.83 -3.80
CA LEU A 11 12.42 -22.92 -4.41
C LEU A 11 12.69 -21.73 -5.36
N ALA A 12 11.69 -21.23 -6.08
CA ALA A 12 11.83 -20.07 -6.94
C ALA A 12 12.03 -18.77 -6.13
N LEU A 13 11.40 -18.65 -4.96
CA LEU A 13 11.62 -17.56 -3.99
C LEU A 13 13.01 -17.63 -3.34
N ALA A 14 13.56 -18.85 -3.12
CA ALA A 14 14.89 -19.06 -2.56
C ALA A 14 16.04 -18.81 -3.56
N LEU A 15 15.75 -18.83 -4.86
CA LEU A 15 16.71 -18.62 -5.95
C LEU A 15 16.70 -17.19 -6.49
N ALA A 16 15.90 -16.28 -5.92
CA ALA A 16 16.00 -14.87 -6.26
C ALA A 16 17.41 -14.35 -5.94
N PRO A 17 18.13 -13.74 -6.88
CA PRO A 17 19.44 -13.20 -6.61
C PRO A 17 19.32 -12.21 -5.44
N LEU A 18 20.17 -12.36 -4.42
CA LEU A 18 20.31 -11.41 -3.32
C LEU A 18 20.81 -10.09 -3.93
N ALA A 19 19.88 -9.23 -4.36
CA ALA A 19 20.19 -7.87 -4.72
C ALA A 19 20.59 -7.13 -3.42
N PRO A 20 21.47 -6.13 -3.48
CA PRO A 20 21.80 -5.33 -2.30
C PRO A 20 20.51 -4.77 -1.69
N ALA A 21 20.44 -4.81 -0.35
CA ALA A 21 19.35 -4.19 0.38
C ALA A 21 19.37 -2.69 0.11
N GLY A 22 18.25 -2.14 -0.26
CA GLY A 22 18.03 -0.75 -0.61
C GLY A 22 16.76 -0.65 -1.42
N GLY A 23 16.10 0.49 -1.33
CA GLY A 23 14.80 0.71 -1.94
C GLY A 23 14.80 1.87 -2.93
N PRO A 24 13.62 2.29 -3.33
CA PRO A 24 13.42 3.33 -4.34
C PRO A 24 14.02 4.67 -3.89
N VAL A 25 14.82 5.30 -4.74
CA VAL A 25 15.47 6.60 -4.48
C VAL A 25 14.46 7.71 -4.10
N TYR A 26 13.24 7.60 -4.59
CA TYR A 26 12.18 8.56 -4.32
C TYR A 26 11.63 8.48 -2.89
N SER A 27 11.84 7.36 -2.19
CA SER A 27 11.44 7.19 -0.79
C SER A 27 12.21 8.08 0.20
N ARG A 28 13.27 8.75 -0.26
CA ARG A 28 14.05 9.69 0.56
C ARG A 28 13.33 11.01 0.82
N PHE A 29 12.25 11.31 0.11
CA PHE A 29 11.56 12.59 0.18
C PHE A 29 10.30 12.52 1.04
N ALA A 30 10.03 13.60 1.78
CA ALA A 30 8.86 13.81 2.62
C ALA A 30 8.61 12.64 3.60
N LEU A 31 7.49 11.93 3.48
CA LEU A 31 7.15 10.78 4.33
C LEU A 31 7.53 9.42 3.71
N GLY A 32 8.27 9.43 2.60
CA GLY A 32 8.63 8.23 1.85
C GLY A 32 7.62 7.89 0.77
N ASP A 33 7.70 6.65 0.29
CA ASP A 33 6.74 6.11 -0.68
C ASP A 33 5.41 5.81 0.00
N ILE A 34 4.34 6.46 -0.45
CA ILE A 34 2.99 6.20 0.04
C ILE A 34 2.48 4.88 -0.55
N LEU A 35 2.06 3.98 0.35
CA LEU A 35 1.60 2.65 -0.02
C LEU A 35 0.07 2.63 -0.10
N HIS A 36 -0.45 2.19 -1.24
CA HIS A 36 -1.90 2.13 -1.50
C HIS A 36 -2.37 0.68 -1.46
N PHE A 37 -2.53 0.14 -0.26
CA PHE A 37 -2.98 -1.23 -0.10
C PHE A 37 -4.43 -1.28 0.41
N GLY A 38 -5.27 -2.07 -0.24
CA GLY A 38 -6.63 -2.37 0.20
C GLY A 38 -6.83 -3.86 0.46
N SER A 39 -6.46 -4.67 -0.52
CA SER A 39 -6.45 -6.14 -0.47
C SER A 39 -5.59 -6.67 -1.62
N ASN A 40 -5.15 -7.91 -1.55
CA ASN A 40 -4.43 -8.54 -2.68
C ASN A 40 -5.28 -8.68 -3.94
N ARG A 41 -6.59 -8.80 -3.79
CA ARG A 41 -7.51 -8.76 -4.91
C ARG A 41 -7.46 -7.40 -5.60
N ALA A 42 -7.60 -6.32 -4.82
CA ALA A 42 -7.53 -4.95 -5.32
C ALA A 42 -6.18 -4.68 -6.02
N TYR A 43 -5.08 -5.16 -5.43
CA TYR A 43 -3.74 -5.03 -5.96
C TYR A 43 -3.60 -5.67 -7.35
N ALA A 44 -4.11 -6.89 -7.54
CA ALA A 44 -4.09 -7.58 -8.82
C ALA A 44 -5.06 -7.00 -9.86
N MET A 45 -5.96 -6.10 -9.44
CA MET A 45 -6.96 -5.42 -10.27
C MET A 45 -6.67 -3.91 -10.44
N GLY A 46 -5.40 -3.52 -10.53
CA GLY A 46 -5.02 -2.11 -10.74
C GLY A 46 -5.27 -1.24 -9.51
N ILE A 47 -5.18 -1.81 -8.31
CA ILE A 47 -5.39 -1.14 -7.03
C ILE A 47 -6.80 -0.55 -6.91
N THR A 48 -7.81 -1.22 -7.49
CA THR A 48 -9.23 -0.85 -7.34
C THR A 48 -9.82 -1.53 -6.11
N GLY A 49 -10.82 -0.90 -5.44
CA GLY A 49 -11.41 -1.46 -4.24
C GLY A 49 -12.47 -0.56 -3.58
N VAL A 50 -12.71 0.64 -4.11
CA VAL A 50 -13.65 1.61 -3.51
C VAL A 50 -15.09 1.12 -3.56
N ALA A 51 -15.49 0.41 -4.62
CA ALA A 51 -16.87 -0.03 -4.85
C ALA A 51 -17.12 -1.54 -4.61
N PHE A 52 -16.11 -2.31 -4.19
CA PHE A 52 -16.30 -3.74 -3.94
C PHE A 52 -17.14 -4.01 -2.70
N THR A 53 -18.13 -4.91 -2.80
CA THR A 53 -19.07 -5.27 -1.71
C THR A 53 -19.27 -6.79 -1.58
N GLU A 54 -18.30 -7.60 -2.00
CA GLU A 54 -18.45 -9.05 -2.00
C GLU A 54 -17.99 -9.72 -0.70
N ASP A 55 -18.61 -10.86 -0.38
CA ASP A 55 -18.30 -11.70 0.77
C ASP A 55 -17.10 -12.63 0.53
N GLY A 56 -16.07 -12.21 -0.15
CA GLY A 56 -14.96 -13.11 -0.52
C GLY A 56 -13.63 -12.76 0.11
N PHE A 57 -13.44 -11.56 0.64
CA PHE A 57 -12.14 -11.03 1.07
C PHE A 57 -12.33 -9.82 1.98
N VAL A 58 -11.30 -9.50 2.76
CA VAL A 58 -11.29 -8.29 3.59
C VAL A 58 -10.73 -7.12 2.77
N ASN A 59 -11.57 -6.14 2.47
CA ASN A 59 -11.18 -4.90 1.83
C ASN A 59 -11.23 -3.74 2.85
N ILE A 60 -10.08 -3.33 3.33
CA ILE A 60 -9.97 -2.26 4.34
C ILE A 60 -9.94 -0.85 3.74
N TYR A 61 -9.90 -0.73 2.39
CA TYR A 61 -9.79 0.54 1.71
C TYR A 61 -11.08 1.38 1.82
N ASN A 62 -12.24 0.73 1.62
CA ASN A 62 -13.55 1.30 1.88
C ASN A 62 -14.25 0.47 2.98
N PRO A 63 -14.43 1.01 4.19
CA PRO A 63 -15.06 0.24 5.27
C PRO A 63 -16.45 -0.29 4.93
N ALA A 64 -17.26 0.44 4.16
CA ALA A 64 -18.59 0.00 3.76
C ALA A 64 -18.61 -1.31 2.96
N SER A 65 -17.49 -1.67 2.32
CA SER A 65 -17.37 -2.88 1.50
C SER A 65 -17.55 -4.18 2.29
N LEU A 66 -17.31 -4.16 3.60
CA LEU A 66 -17.35 -5.35 4.48
C LEU A 66 -18.76 -5.71 4.96
N SER A 67 -19.78 -4.87 4.70
CA SER A 67 -21.15 -5.03 5.19
C SER A 67 -21.87 -6.30 4.73
N ARG A 68 -21.34 -7.01 3.75
CA ARG A 68 -21.90 -8.26 3.22
C ARG A 68 -21.16 -9.51 3.70
N LEU A 69 -20.17 -9.36 4.57
CA LEU A 69 -19.49 -10.51 5.16
C LEU A 69 -20.45 -11.33 6.03
N SER A 70 -20.51 -12.62 5.77
CA SER A 70 -21.31 -13.60 6.51
C SER A 70 -20.46 -14.48 7.43
N LEU A 71 -19.17 -14.58 7.15
CA LEU A 71 -18.20 -15.37 7.94
C LEU A 71 -17.11 -14.45 8.50
N THR A 72 -16.58 -14.80 9.65
CA THR A 72 -15.35 -14.19 10.17
C THR A 72 -14.23 -14.45 9.17
N ARG A 73 -13.50 -13.38 8.80
CA ARG A 73 -12.42 -13.45 7.82
C ARG A 73 -11.14 -12.88 8.38
N PHE A 74 -10.08 -13.61 8.08
CA PHE A 74 -8.71 -13.21 8.35
C PHE A 74 -7.96 -13.10 7.02
N THR A 75 -7.14 -12.06 6.87
CA THR A 75 -6.21 -11.91 5.74
C THR A 75 -4.84 -11.50 6.23
N GLY A 76 -3.81 -12.08 5.63
CA GLY A 76 -2.42 -11.70 5.86
C GLY A 76 -1.63 -11.79 4.57
N GLY A 77 -0.76 -10.81 4.31
CA GLY A 77 -0.03 -10.73 3.06
C GLY A 77 1.37 -10.16 3.17
N PHE A 78 2.21 -10.55 2.21
CA PHE A 78 3.58 -10.09 2.00
C PHE A 78 3.79 -9.68 0.56
N GLU A 79 4.72 -8.74 0.36
CA GLU A 79 5.15 -8.27 -0.94
C GLU A 79 6.67 -8.37 -1.06
N TYR A 80 7.13 -8.83 -2.22
CA TYR A 80 8.51 -8.74 -2.66
C TYR A 80 8.59 -7.77 -3.84
N VAL A 81 9.48 -6.79 -3.74
CA VAL A 81 9.72 -5.77 -4.76
C VAL A 81 11.13 -5.93 -5.28
N ASN A 82 11.29 -5.97 -6.59
CA ASN A 82 12.56 -5.83 -7.27
C ASN A 82 12.48 -4.61 -8.18
N SER A 83 13.32 -3.62 -7.97
CA SER A 83 13.37 -2.41 -8.77
C SER A 83 14.73 -2.19 -9.40
N SER A 84 14.71 -1.63 -10.60
CA SER A 84 15.88 -1.14 -11.32
C SER A 84 15.76 0.37 -11.44
N ILE A 85 16.75 1.08 -10.93
CA ILE A 85 16.85 2.54 -11.00
C ILE A 85 17.90 2.87 -12.04
N GLU A 86 17.54 3.74 -12.98
CA GLU A 86 18.39 4.23 -14.05
C GLU A 86 18.49 5.75 -13.97
N ASP A 87 19.69 6.28 -13.97
CA ASP A 87 20.02 7.71 -14.00
C ASP A 87 21.19 7.97 -14.95
N ALA A 88 21.69 9.21 -14.97
CA ALA A 88 22.83 9.60 -15.82
C ALA A 88 24.15 8.88 -15.43
N GLY A 89 24.25 8.32 -14.24
CA GLY A 89 25.43 7.60 -13.74
C GLY A 89 25.40 6.11 -14.02
N GLY A 90 24.25 5.56 -14.44
CA GLY A 90 24.10 4.13 -14.73
C GLY A 90 22.80 3.53 -14.22
N SER A 91 22.82 2.22 -13.99
CA SER A 91 21.66 1.51 -13.43
C SER A 91 22.04 0.67 -12.22
N GLN A 92 21.16 0.67 -11.21
CA GLN A 92 21.30 -0.16 -10.02
C GLN A 92 20.02 -0.96 -9.78
N ARG A 93 20.15 -2.14 -9.16
CA ARG A 93 19.02 -3.00 -8.82
C ARG A 93 18.94 -3.16 -7.31
N PHE A 94 17.73 -3.10 -6.81
CA PHE A 94 17.40 -3.27 -5.41
C PHE A 94 16.30 -4.30 -5.26
N ALA A 95 16.30 -4.96 -4.10
CA ALA A 95 15.24 -5.89 -3.74
C ALA A 95 14.88 -5.69 -2.27
N THR A 96 13.58 -5.58 -2.00
CA THR A 96 13.06 -5.47 -0.64
C THR A 96 11.85 -6.36 -0.46
N GLY A 97 11.68 -6.88 0.76
CA GLY A 97 10.50 -7.61 1.17
C GLY A 97 9.75 -6.81 2.22
N SER A 98 8.45 -6.70 2.10
CA SER A 98 7.64 -5.97 3.04
C SER A 98 6.38 -6.73 3.45
N PHE A 99 5.94 -6.49 4.67
CA PHE A 99 4.63 -6.85 5.14
C PHE A 99 3.59 -5.98 4.41
N GLN A 100 2.51 -6.58 3.95
CA GLN A 100 1.46 -5.88 3.20
C GLN A 100 0.28 -5.50 4.08
N SER A 101 -0.25 -6.48 4.81
CA SER A 101 -1.39 -6.29 5.71
C SER A 101 -1.62 -7.47 6.62
N LEU A 102 -2.27 -7.19 7.73
CA LEU A 102 -2.94 -8.17 8.57
C LEU A 102 -4.32 -7.58 8.90
N ALA A 103 -5.39 -8.32 8.64
CA ALA A 103 -6.73 -7.86 8.96
C ALA A 103 -7.63 -9.00 9.41
N LEU A 104 -8.54 -8.67 10.32
CA LEU A 104 -9.59 -9.54 10.84
C LEU A 104 -10.92 -8.79 10.75
N ALA A 105 -11.95 -9.43 10.22
CA ALA A 105 -13.30 -8.90 10.14
C ALA A 105 -14.30 -9.93 10.68
N ILE A 106 -15.15 -9.49 11.59
CA ILE A 106 -16.10 -10.33 12.34
C ILE A 106 -17.51 -9.80 12.08
N PRO A 107 -18.41 -10.55 11.41
CA PRO A 107 -19.80 -10.19 11.28
C PRO A 107 -20.51 -10.33 12.65
N ALA A 108 -21.03 -9.20 13.16
CA ALA A 108 -21.81 -9.15 14.40
C ALA A 108 -23.31 -9.30 14.12
N SER A 109 -23.81 -8.80 12.97
CA SER A 109 -25.17 -9.01 12.46
C SER A 109 -25.11 -9.00 10.94
N SER A 110 -25.32 -10.16 10.33
CA SER A 110 -25.35 -10.28 8.85
C SER A 110 -26.56 -9.61 8.24
N ASP A 111 -27.70 -9.59 8.93
CA ASP A 111 -28.95 -8.97 8.46
C ASP A 111 -28.81 -7.44 8.35
N ASP A 112 -28.23 -6.82 9.38
CA ASP A 112 -27.99 -5.38 9.41
C ASP A 112 -26.68 -4.98 8.73
N GLY A 113 -25.87 -5.95 8.28
CA GLY A 113 -24.55 -5.73 7.72
C GLY A 113 -23.59 -5.09 8.71
N ILE A 114 -23.73 -5.42 10.01
CA ILE A 114 -22.82 -4.96 11.06
C ILE A 114 -21.62 -5.89 11.11
N VAL A 115 -20.47 -5.35 10.74
CA VAL A 115 -19.18 -6.03 10.80
C VAL A 115 -18.22 -5.17 11.61
N ILE A 116 -17.51 -5.77 12.55
CA ILE A 116 -16.42 -5.12 13.29
C ILE A 116 -15.11 -5.64 12.70
N PHE A 117 -14.17 -4.76 12.43
CA PHE A 117 -12.89 -5.18 11.86
C PHE A 117 -11.71 -4.42 12.45
N GLY A 118 -10.56 -5.07 12.40
CA GLY A 118 -9.26 -4.49 12.75
C GLY A 118 -8.22 -4.82 11.68
N ALA A 119 -7.30 -3.91 11.45
CA ALA A 119 -6.23 -4.10 10.48
C ALA A 119 -4.95 -3.39 10.87
N VAL A 120 -3.81 -3.97 10.50
CA VAL A 120 -2.49 -3.32 10.52
C VAL A 120 -1.96 -3.29 9.11
N THR A 121 -1.59 -2.10 8.62
CA THR A 121 -1.04 -1.90 7.27
C THR A 121 0.09 -0.90 7.29
N PRO A 122 1.10 -1.05 6.44
CA PRO A 122 2.03 0.04 6.19
C PRO A 122 1.32 1.17 5.44
N TYR A 123 1.59 2.41 5.82
CA TYR A 123 1.12 3.63 5.16
C TYR A 123 2.17 4.21 4.23
N SER A 124 3.43 4.26 4.71
CA SER A 124 4.57 4.70 3.91
C SER A 124 5.80 3.87 4.20
N LEU A 125 6.74 3.88 3.25
CA LEU A 125 8.02 3.19 3.36
C LEU A 125 9.14 4.16 2.99
N VAL A 126 10.15 4.23 3.85
CA VAL A 126 11.44 4.85 3.58
C VAL A 126 12.48 3.74 3.55
N ASP A 127 13.09 3.53 2.38
CA ASP A 127 14.14 2.53 2.19
C ASP A 127 14.99 2.99 1.00
N TYR A 128 16.15 3.60 1.26
CA TYR A 128 17.06 4.03 0.22
C TYR A 128 18.52 3.98 0.69
N ASP A 129 19.42 3.78 -0.25
CA ASP A 129 20.87 3.86 -0.06
C ASP A 129 21.50 4.49 -1.31
N VAL A 130 22.11 5.65 -1.14
CA VAL A 130 22.72 6.46 -2.21
C VAL A 130 24.16 6.77 -1.85
N VAL A 131 25.08 6.39 -2.72
CA VAL A 131 26.51 6.65 -2.56
C VAL A 131 26.98 7.65 -3.60
N VAL A 132 27.63 8.72 -3.15
CA VAL A 132 28.19 9.77 -4.00
C VAL A 132 29.68 9.86 -3.72
N GLN A 133 30.49 9.88 -4.76
CA GLN A 133 31.94 10.10 -4.65
C GLN A 133 32.27 11.52 -5.12
N GLU A 134 32.86 12.28 -4.23
CA GLU A 134 33.24 13.66 -4.48
C GLU A 134 34.65 13.98 -3.94
N THR A 135 35.24 15.05 -4.45
CA THR A 135 36.49 15.60 -3.88
C THR A 135 36.12 16.83 -3.03
N VAL A 136 36.28 16.72 -1.73
CA VAL A 136 36.00 17.80 -0.77
C VAL A 136 37.30 18.30 -0.19
N ALA A 137 37.59 19.59 -0.28
CA ALA A 137 38.81 20.25 0.21
C ALA A 137 40.14 19.58 -0.28
N GLY A 138 40.09 19.00 -1.50
CA GLY A 138 41.28 18.33 -2.09
C GLY A 138 41.43 16.85 -1.70
N SER A 139 40.61 16.32 -0.82
CA SER A 139 40.58 14.91 -0.46
C SER A 139 39.42 14.19 -1.13
N ALA A 140 39.65 12.98 -1.67
CA ALA A 140 38.55 12.12 -2.13
C ALA A 140 37.69 11.71 -0.93
N SER A 141 36.38 11.84 -1.08
CA SER A 141 35.42 11.47 -0.05
C SER A 141 34.29 10.61 -0.64
N THR A 142 33.78 9.70 0.18
CA THR A 142 32.60 8.92 -0.11
C THR A 142 31.48 9.39 0.81
N GLN A 143 30.41 9.89 0.23
CA GLN A 143 29.21 10.29 0.97
C GLN A 143 28.15 9.22 0.80
N THR A 144 27.62 8.69 1.91
CA THR A 144 26.55 7.69 1.94
C THR A 144 25.32 8.30 2.58
N PHE A 145 24.22 8.31 1.83
CA PHE A 145 22.90 8.74 2.30
C PHE A 145 21.98 7.52 2.33
N SER A 146 21.53 7.15 3.51
CA SER A 146 20.59 6.05 3.66
C SER A 146 19.41 6.42 4.54
N GLY A 147 18.27 5.76 4.30
CA GLY A 147 17.07 5.94 5.09
C GLY A 147 16.30 4.66 5.23
N THR A 148 15.71 4.46 6.40
CA THR A 148 14.91 3.29 6.72
C THR A 148 13.69 3.66 7.57
N GLY A 149 12.65 2.82 7.53
CA GLY A 149 11.46 2.97 8.35
C GLY A 149 10.23 3.38 7.55
N GLY A 150 9.37 4.16 8.16
CA GLY A 150 8.10 4.60 7.57
C GLY A 150 7.00 4.72 8.60
N VAL A 151 5.77 4.89 8.11
CA VAL A 151 4.56 5.01 8.92
C VAL A 151 3.70 3.77 8.71
N SER A 152 3.19 3.21 9.80
CA SER A 152 2.21 2.13 9.82
C SER A 152 0.88 2.64 10.36
N THR A 153 -0.21 1.96 10.02
CA THR A 153 -1.57 2.30 10.45
C THR A 153 -2.20 1.10 11.16
N LEU A 154 -2.68 1.33 12.37
CA LEU A 154 -3.61 0.44 13.06
C LEU A 154 -5.02 0.99 12.85
N SER A 155 -5.89 0.21 12.24
CA SER A 155 -7.26 0.57 11.92
C SER A 155 -8.25 -0.27 12.70
N LEU A 156 -9.30 0.36 13.25
CA LEU A 156 -10.46 -0.30 13.84
C LEU A 156 -11.71 0.31 13.22
N GLY A 157 -12.64 -0.51 12.80
CA GLY A 157 -13.81 -0.01 12.09
C GLY A 157 -15.04 -0.87 12.23
N THR A 158 -16.14 -0.32 11.74
CA THR A 158 -17.44 -0.98 11.70
C THR A 158 -18.20 -0.60 10.45
N THR A 159 -19.15 -1.45 10.08
CA THR A 159 -20.08 -1.24 8.96
C THR A 159 -21.50 -1.30 9.44
N TYR A 160 -22.41 -0.72 8.63
CA TYR A 160 -23.85 -0.81 8.82
C TYR A 160 -24.55 -0.73 7.46
N ARG A 161 -25.57 -1.55 7.26
CA ARG A 161 -26.40 -1.59 6.03
C ARG A 161 -27.83 -1.23 6.36
N PRO A 162 -28.18 0.08 6.34
CA PRO A 162 -29.53 0.54 6.69
C PRO A 162 -30.63 0.05 5.74
N VAL A 163 -30.28 -0.18 4.48
CA VAL A 163 -31.15 -0.78 3.46
C VAL A 163 -30.31 -1.68 2.56
N THR A 164 -30.94 -2.61 1.86
CA THR A 164 -30.28 -3.65 1.06
C THR A 164 -29.21 -3.12 0.10
N ASP A 165 -29.44 -1.94 -0.48
CA ASP A 165 -28.61 -1.37 -1.52
C ASP A 165 -27.59 -0.33 -1.02
N LEU A 166 -27.69 0.11 0.23
CA LEU A 166 -26.81 1.12 0.81
C LEU A 166 -26.02 0.53 1.99
N SER A 167 -24.72 0.62 1.92
CA SER A 167 -23.84 0.30 3.05
C SER A 167 -23.01 1.51 3.44
N LEU A 168 -22.82 1.68 4.73
CA LEU A 168 -22.02 2.73 5.34
C LEU A 168 -20.92 2.07 6.18
N GLY A 169 -19.82 2.77 6.33
CA GLY A 169 -18.72 2.29 7.16
C GLY A 169 -17.93 3.43 7.77
N LEU A 170 -17.34 3.15 8.92
CA LEU A 170 -16.49 4.07 9.66
C LEU A 170 -15.25 3.33 10.12
N THR A 171 -14.08 3.93 9.93
CA THR A 171 -12.80 3.46 10.45
C THR A 171 -12.14 4.56 11.27
N PHE A 172 -11.66 4.23 12.46
CA PHE A 172 -10.67 4.98 13.20
C PHE A 172 -9.29 4.41 12.88
N SER A 173 -8.34 5.27 12.53
CA SER A 173 -6.97 4.90 12.20
C SER A 173 -5.97 5.62 13.10
N TYR A 174 -5.07 4.86 13.72
CA TYR A 174 -3.91 5.35 14.44
C TYR A 174 -2.66 5.13 13.60
N HIS A 175 -2.05 6.23 13.17
CA HIS A 175 -0.81 6.24 12.42
C HIS A 175 0.36 6.34 13.39
N TYR A 176 1.38 5.49 13.21
CA TYR A 176 2.57 5.48 14.04
C TYR A 176 3.78 5.02 13.23
N GLY A 177 4.96 5.49 13.60
CA GLY A 177 6.14 5.03 12.91
C GLY A 177 7.41 5.75 13.32
N ALA A 178 8.51 5.29 12.76
CA ALA A 178 9.81 5.91 12.87
C ALA A 178 10.49 5.94 11.52
N ILE A 179 11.04 7.10 11.17
CA ILE A 179 11.84 7.31 9.96
C ILE A 179 13.24 7.69 10.41
N GLN A 180 14.24 6.98 9.92
CA GLN A 180 15.64 7.26 10.20
C GLN A 180 16.37 7.63 8.91
N HIS A 181 17.03 8.79 8.90
CA HIS A 181 17.93 9.23 7.86
C HIS A 181 19.36 9.25 8.40
N ARG A 182 20.28 8.77 7.60
CA ARG A 182 21.71 8.73 7.91
C ARG A 182 22.49 9.36 6.77
N SER A 183 23.37 10.31 7.11
CA SER A 183 24.32 10.89 6.18
C SER A 183 25.71 10.66 6.75
N LYS A 184 26.54 9.92 6.03
CA LYS A 184 27.92 9.59 6.42
C LYS A 184 28.89 10.13 5.39
N VAL A 185 30.00 10.71 5.84
CA VAL A 185 31.09 11.16 4.99
C VAL A 185 32.37 10.47 5.46
N ASP A 186 32.96 9.68 4.57
CA ASP A 186 34.26 8.99 4.77
C ASP A 186 35.30 9.65 3.87
N PHE A 187 36.41 10.13 4.45
CA PHE A 187 37.53 10.73 3.74
C PHE A 187 38.63 9.72 3.47
N ALA A 188 39.22 9.76 2.27
CA ALA A 188 40.37 8.92 1.93
C ALA A 188 41.63 9.37 2.67
N ASP A 189 41.75 10.67 3.02
CA ASP A 189 42.86 11.25 3.75
C ASP A 189 42.58 11.28 5.26
N ALA A 190 43.40 10.61 6.06
CA ALA A 190 43.27 10.56 7.52
C ALA A 190 43.48 11.92 8.23
N ALA A 191 43.89 12.97 7.52
CA ALA A 191 43.94 14.32 8.05
C ALA A 191 42.53 14.92 8.26
N PHE A 192 41.51 14.40 7.55
CA PHE A 192 40.11 14.78 7.70
C PHE A 192 39.41 13.76 8.61
N ALA A 193 38.46 14.24 9.41
CA ALA A 193 37.69 13.39 10.29
C ALA A 193 36.42 12.94 9.59
N ASP A 194 36.17 11.64 9.55
CA ASP A 194 34.88 11.07 9.14
C ASP A 194 33.78 11.56 10.07
N ASN A 195 32.57 11.75 9.51
CA ASN A 195 31.43 12.16 10.29
C ASN A 195 30.16 11.42 9.83
N GLU A 196 29.25 11.29 10.76
CA GLU A 196 27.94 10.70 10.51
C GLU A 196 26.88 11.55 11.22
N LEU A 197 25.89 12.01 10.47
CA LEU A 197 24.66 12.61 10.98
C LEU A 197 23.54 11.59 10.89
N ARG A 198 22.93 11.30 12.03
CA ARG A 198 21.75 10.44 12.11
C ARG A 198 20.57 11.27 12.60
N THR A 199 19.47 11.26 11.82
CA THR A 199 18.22 11.91 12.18
C THR A 199 17.14 10.84 12.31
N SER A 200 16.50 10.74 13.47
CA SER A 200 15.39 9.83 13.73
C SER A 200 14.14 10.62 14.05
N GLN A 201 13.07 10.38 13.30
CA GLN A 201 11.76 11.01 13.50
C GLN A 201 10.76 9.97 13.95
N PHE A 202 10.10 10.20 15.08
CA PHE A 202 9.02 9.37 15.61
C PHE A 202 7.71 10.11 15.39
N LEU A 203 6.76 9.46 14.71
CA LEU A 203 5.52 10.05 14.25
C LEU A 203 4.33 9.31 14.86
N SER A 204 3.30 10.06 15.26
CA SER A 204 2.01 9.49 15.62
C SER A 204 0.86 10.46 15.36
N GLY A 205 -0.31 9.93 14.97
CA GLY A 205 -1.49 10.73 14.69
C GLY A 205 -2.71 9.87 14.44
N THR A 206 -3.87 10.50 14.29
CA THR A 206 -5.13 9.79 14.09
C THR A 206 -5.94 10.39 12.96
N SER A 207 -6.69 9.54 12.25
CA SER A 207 -7.66 9.95 11.23
C SER A 207 -8.92 9.09 11.28
N PHE A 208 -9.96 9.56 10.59
CA PHE A 208 -11.19 8.81 10.37
C PHE A 208 -11.41 8.60 8.88
N THR A 209 -11.91 7.42 8.51
CA THR A 209 -12.34 7.12 7.15
C THR A 209 -13.81 6.78 7.15
N PHE A 210 -14.58 7.50 6.35
CA PHE A 210 -16.00 7.24 6.05
C PHE A 210 -16.09 6.55 4.71
N GLY A 211 -16.84 5.46 4.67
CA GLY A 211 -17.11 4.69 3.46
C GLY A 211 -18.59 4.62 3.15
N MET A 212 -18.91 4.58 1.87
CA MET A 212 -20.25 4.33 1.37
C MET A 212 -20.20 3.44 0.14
N THR A 213 -21.13 2.51 0.01
CA THR A 213 -21.39 1.79 -1.24
C THR A 213 -22.88 1.76 -1.52
N TYR A 214 -23.25 1.93 -2.81
CA TYR A 214 -24.63 1.96 -3.26
C TYR A 214 -24.85 1.10 -4.49
N GLY A 215 -25.72 0.08 -4.40
CA GLY A 215 -26.04 -0.89 -5.46
C GLY A 215 -27.43 -0.72 -6.08
N GLY A 216 -28.22 0.27 -5.61
CA GLY A 216 -29.63 0.43 -5.98
C GLY A 216 -29.92 1.23 -7.27
N LEU A 217 -28.92 1.39 -8.16
CA LEU A 217 -29.10 2.17 -9.39
C LEU A 217 -30.16 1.58 -10.32
N SER A 218 -30.31 0.26 -10.35
CA SER A 218 -31.31 -0.43 -11.17
C SER A 218 -32.74 -0.07 -10.76
N SER A 219 -33.02 0.00 -9.46
CA SER A 219 -34.31 0.39 -8.91
C SER A 219 -34.60 1.88 -9.08
N LEU A 220 -33.57 2.72 -8.92
CA LEU A 220 -33.67 4.18 -9.07
C LEU A 220 -33.94 4.60 -10.51
N LEU A 221 -33.31 3.95 -11.49
CA LEU A 221 -33.40 4.29 -12.92
C LEU A 221 -34.37 3.39 -13.71
N GLY A 222 -34.95 2.38 -13.07
CA GLY A 222 -35.88 1.43 -13.71
C GLY A 222 -35.21 0.52 -14.75
N THR A 223 -33.91 0.28 -14.65
CA THR A 223 -33.12 -0.44 -15.66
C THR A 223 -32.42 -1.65 -15.07
N SER A 224 -32.90 -2.86 -15.38
CA SER A 224 -32.36 -4.11 -14.82
C SER A 224 -30.88 -4.41 -15.19
N SER A 225 -30.39 -3.88 -16.29
CA SER A 225 -28.98 -4.02 -16.69
C SER A 225 -27.99 -3.35 -15.72
N LEU A 226 -28.47 -2.44 -14.87
CA LEU A 226 -27.66 -1.80 -13.83
C LEU A 226 -27.68 -2.54 -12.49
N GLN A 227 -28.40 -3.66 -12.37
CA GLN A 227 -28.46 -4.44 -11.13
C GLN A 227 -27.09 -4.89 -10.60
N PRO A 228 -26.11 -5.29 -11.45
CA PRO A 228 -24.77 -5.67 -11.00
C PRO A 228 -23.85 -4.50 -10.69
N LEU A 229 -24.29 -3.23 -10.88
CA LEU A 229 -23.45 -2.05 -10.71
C LEU A 229 -23.52 -1.52 -9.28
N THR A 230 -22.36 -1.38 -8.65
CA THR A 230 -22.18 -0.75 -7.34
C THR A 230 -21.31 0.49 -7.50
N LEU A 231 -21.71 1.60 -6.89
CA LEU A 231 -20.91 2.80 -6.73
C LEU A 231 -20.31 2.83 -5.33
N GLY A 232 -19.10 3.39 -5.21
CA GLY A 232 -18.40 3.54 -3.95
C GLY A 232 -17.87 4.96 -3.75
N LEU A 233 -17.89 5.41 -2.50
CA LEU A 233 -17.29 6.65 -2.03
C LEU A 233 -16.46 6.36 -0.77
N VAL A 234 -15.29 6.97 -0.69
CA VAL A 234 -14.46 6.96 0.51
C VAL A 234 -13.95 8.36 0.79
N LEU A 235 -14.00 8.77 2.06
CA LEU A 235 -13.51 10.06 2.55
C LEU A 235 -12.65 9.81 3.79
N THR A 236 -11.40 10.30 3.79
CA THR A 236 -10.50 10.20 4.96
C THR A 236 -10.12 11.60 5.42
N THR A 237 -10.32 11.88 6.70
CA THR A 237 -9.97 13.17 7.30
C THR A 237 -8.45 13.39 7.30
N PRO A 238 -7.97 14.64 7.28
CA PRO A 238 -6.58 14.92 7.58
C PRO A 238 -6.20 14.34 8.95
N ALA A 239 -4.93 13.97 9.13
CA ALA A 239 -4.39 13.58 10.42
C ALA A 239 -3.28 14.53 10.83
N THR A 240 -3.40 15.15 11.99
CA THR A 240 -2.26 15.87 12.58
C THR A 240 -1.31 14.84 13.18
N LEU A 241 -0.05 14.88 12.72
CA LEU A 241 1.03 14.05 13.22
C LEU A 241 1.82 14.79 14.29
N SER A 242 1.93 14.22 15.47
CA SER A 242 2.92 14.63 16.47
C SER A 242 4.27 14.03 16.09
N ILE A 243 5.30 14.87 15.99
CA ILE A 243 6.63 14.47 15.54
C ILE A 243 7.66 14.83 16.59
N LYS A 244 8.45 13.81 16.99
CA LYS A 244 9.65 13.96 17.82
C LYS A 244 10.86 13.61 16.95
N GLU A 245 11.78 14.56 16.78
CA GLU A 245 13.02 14.36 16.04
C GLU A 245 14.20 14.34 16.98
N GLU A 246 15.09 13.38 16.77
CA GLU A 246 16.38 13.26 17.47
C GLU A 246 17.50 13.27 16.43
N ARG A 247 18.50 14.14 16.63
CA ARG A 247 19.69 14.23 15.76
C ARG A 247 20.93 13.90 16.55
N PHE A 248 21.74 13.01 16.03
CA PHE A 248 23.04 12.63 16.57
C PHE A 248 24.13 12.91 15.55
N LEU A 249 25.15 13.64 15.96
CA LEU A 249 26.37 13.83 15.17
C LEU A 249 27.48 12.96 15.79
N LEU A 250 27.99 12.03 15.02
CA LEU A 250 29.11 11.17 15.38
C LEU A 250 30.35 11.61 14.59
N THR A 251 31.43 11.90 15.28
CA THR A 251 32.74 12.16 14.67
C THR A 251 33.73 11.18 15.24
N GLN A 252 34.88 10.96 14.56
CA GLN A 252 35.93 10.06 15.06
C GLN A 252 36.45 10.39 16.48
N ARG A 253 36.24 11.63 16.96
CA ARG A 253 36.78 12.13 18.22
C ARG A 253 35.74 12.37 19.30
N THR A 254 34.48 12.53 18.95
CA THR A 254 33.42 12.82 19.91
C THR A 254 32.10 12.24 19.41
N ALA A 255 31.39 11.55 20.31
CA ALA A 255 29.97 11.31 20.13
C ALA A 255 29.27 12.52 20.75
N ASP A 256 28.85 13.47 19.95
CA ASP A 256 28.25 14.69 20.46
C ASP A 256 26.78 14.80 20.12
N THR A 257 26.06 15.17 21.15
CA THR A 257 24.80 15.87 21.31
C THR A 257 23.60 15.42 20.50
N SER A 258 22.65 14.80 21.18
CA SER A 258 21.27 14.67 20.69
C SER A 258 20.57 16.04 20.74
N LEU A 259 20.33 16.64 19.58
CA LEU A 259 19.34 17.71 19.46
C LEU A 259 17.96 17.05 19.41
N VAL A 260 17.09 17.38 20.35
CA VAL A 260 15.71 16.91 20.36
C VAL A 260 14.78 18.07 19.97
N ARG A 261 14.04 17.90 18.88
CA ARG A 261 13.02 18.83 18.44
C ARG A 261 11.65 18.16 18.49
N ARG A 262 10.61 18.94 18.74
CA ARG A 262 9.22 18.49 18.66
C ARG A 262 8.40 19.46 17.83
N GLY A 263 7.44 18.94 17.11
CA GLY A 263 6.53 19.73 16.30
C GLY A 263 5.44 18.85 15.69
N THR A 264 4.82 19.36 14.67
CA THR A 264 3.70 18.71 14.00
C THR A 264 3.91 18.66 12.50
N GLY A 265 3.28 17.70 11.87
CA GLY A 265 3.05 17.59 10.44
C GLY A 265 1.63 17.13 10.20
N SER A 266 1.24 16.86 8.96
CA SER A 266 -0.09 16.32 8.70
C SER A 266 -0.10 15.32 7.54
N LEU A 267 -1.05 14.37 7.61
CA LEU A 267 -1.49 13.60 6.45
C LEU A 267 -2.65 14.33 5.78
N PRO A 268 -2.77 14.24 4.44
CA PRO A 268 -3.74 15.00 3.69
C PRO A 268 -5.17 14.48 3.85
N PHE A 269 -6.14 15.31 3.51
CA PHE A 269 -7.48 14.87 3.19
C PHE A 269 -7.44 13.97 1.94
N ARG A 270 -8.13 12.83 1.99
CA ARG A 270 -8.25 11.89 0.88
C ARG A 270 -9.72 11.64 0.55
N TRP A 271 -10.03 11.60 -0.74
CA TRP A 271 -11.31 11.13 -1.23
C TRP A 271 -11.14 10.18 -2.40
N GLY A 272 -12.09 9.28 -2.58
CA GLY A 272 -12.07 8.33 -3.67
C GLY A 272 -13.48 7.99 -4.14
N LEU A 273 -13.62 7.83 -5.43
CA LEU A 273 -14.82 7.36 -6.12
C LEU A 273 -14.51 6.05 -6.82
N GLY A 274 -15.45 5.14 -6.83
CA GLY A 274 -15.32 3.87 -7.53
C GLY A 274 -16.63 3.39 -8.12
N ALA A 275 -16.50 2.55 -9.13
CA ALA A 275 -17.61 1.80 -9.71
C ALA A 275 -17.17 0.35 -9.94
N ALA A 276 -18.04 -0.60 -9.61
CA ALA A 276 -17.81 -2.00 -9.84
C ALA A 276 -19.06 -2.66 -10.46
N TYR A 277 -18.86 -3.34 -11.58
CA TYR A 277 -19.84 -4.22 -12.19
C TYR A 277 -19.54 -5.66 -11.78
N THR A 278 -20.43 -6.29 -11.01
CA THR A 278 -20.24 -7.63 -10.48
C THR A 278 -21.17 -8.62 -11.18
N GLY A 279 -20.72 -9.15 -12.33
CA GLY A 279 -21.43 -10.19 -13.06
C GLY A 279 -20.96 -11.61 -12.65
N ALA A 280 -21.76 -12.62 -12.99
CA ALA A 280 -21.45 -14.01 -12.65
C ALA A 280 -20.15 -14.54 -13.31
N ALA A 281 -19.83 -14.09 -14.51
CA ALA A 281 -18.67 -14.53 -15.29
C ALA A 281 -17.55 -13.49 -15.35
N LEU A 282 -17.85 -12.23 -15.04
CA LEU A 282 -16.92 -11.12 -15.20
C LEU A 282 -17.21 -10.05 -14.16
N ILE A 283 -16.17 -9.56 -13.52
CA ILE A 283 -16.19 -8.39 -12.64
C ILE A 283 -15.29 -7.34 -13.25
N VAL A 284 -15.78 -6.10 -13.36
CA VAL A 284 -15.02 -4.96 -13.84
C VAL A 284 -15.10 -3.87 -12.80
N SER A 285 -13.97 -3.23 -12.49
CA SER A 285 -13.94 -2.13 -11.53
C SER A 285 -13.06 -0.99 -12.01
N GLY A 286 -13.41 0.22 -11.58
CA GLY A 286 -12.61 1.42 -11.82
C GLY A 286 -12.70 2.35 -10.62
N ASP A 287 -11.55 2.92 -10.24
CA ASP A 287 -11.43 3.84 -9.11
C ASP A 287 -10.65 5.09 -9.49
N LEU A 288 -11.04 6.20 -8.87
CA LEU A 288 -10.30 7.45 -8.87
C LEU A 288 -10.12 7.90 -7.42
N VAL A 289 -8.88 8.15 -7.01
CA VAL A 289 -8.52 8.57 -5.65
C VAL A 289 -7.61 9.78 -5.70
N VAL A 290 -7.93 10.78 -4.88
CA VAL A 290 -7.16 12.01 -4.77
C VAL A 290 -6.76 12.23 -3.31
N GLU A 291 -5.50 12.62 -3.10
CA GLU A 291 -4.97 13.04 -1.80
C GLU A 291 -4.45 14.47 -1.92
N GLN A 292 -4.91 15.36 -1.04
CA GLN A 292 -4.65 16.80 -1.09
C GLN A 292 -3.34 17.17 -0.36
N TRP A 293 -2.22 16.63 -0.83
CA TRP A 293 -0.91 16.86 -0.24
C TRP A 293 -0.44 18.30 -0.30
N SER A 294 -0.92 19.11 -1.25
CA SER A 294 -0.60 20.53 -1.34
C SER A 294 -1.06 21.36 -0.13
N SER A 295 -1.99 20.81 0.66
CA SER A 295 -2.48 21.43 1.90
C SER A 295 -1.94 20.74 3.16
N ALA A 296 -1.03 19.78 3.02
CA ALA A 296 -0.41 19.10 4.15
C ALA A 296 0.75 19.90 4.72
N ASP A 297 0.87 19.91 6.05
CA ASP A 297 1.98 20.51 6.76
C ASP A 297 3.12 19.51 6.94
N PHE A 298 4.35 19.96 6.76
CA PHE A 298 5.54 19.16 7.01
C PHE A 298 6.35 19.74 8.16
N PHE A 299 6.92 18.89 9.01
CA PHE A 299 7.73 19.30 10.16
C PHE A 299 8.94 20.15 9.77
N ASP A 300 9.65 19.73 8.71
CA ASP A 300 10.63 20.52 8.00
C ASP A 300 10.16 20.67 6.54
N PRO A 301 10.36 21.83 5.90
CA PRO A 301 10.03 21.99 4.50
C PRO A 301 10.66 20.87 3.66
N PRO A 302 9.90 20.15 2.85
CA PRO A 302 10.46 19.11 2.00
C PRO A 302 11.40 19.73 0.96
N ALA A 303 12.48 19.01 0.63
CA ALA A 303 13.45 19.44 -0.39
C ALA A 303 12.91 19.34 -1.82
N VAL A 304 11.62 19.06 -1.99
CA VAL A 304 10.92 18.86 -3.26
C VAL A 304 9.59 19.60 -3.24
N GLU A 305 9.05 19.88 -4.41
CA GLU A 305 7.70 20.44 -4.53
C GLU A 305 6.66 19.36 -4.21
N VAL A 306 5.65 19.74 -3.42
CA VAL A 306 4.56 18.87 -3.02
C VAL A 306 3.28 19.28 -3.73
N ASN A 307 2.67 18.33 -4.45
CA ASN A 307 1.46 18.48 -5.22
C ASN A 307 0.38 17.51 -4.74
N ASN A 308 -0.87 17.70 -5.17
CA ASN A 308 -1.88 16.70 -4.92
C ASN A 308 -1.57 15.41 -5.71
N SER A 309 -1.75 14.26 -5.08
CA SER A 309 -1.64 12.99 -5.77
C SER A 309 -2.98 12.56 -6.37
N LEU A 310 -2.90 11.85 -7.50
CA LEU A 310 -4.06 11.24 -8.15
C LEU A 310 -3.71 9.80 -8.48
N ARG A 311 -4.59 8.88 -8.14
CA ARG A 311 -4.52 7.49 -8.58
C ARG A 311 -5.78 7.12 -9.34
N ALA A 312 -5.61 6.58 -10.55
CA ALA A 312 -6.67 5.99 -11.35
C ALA A 312 -6.37 4.51 -11.57
N GLY A 313 -7.35 3.65 -11.33
CA GLY A 313 -7.22 2.20 -11.49
C GLY A 313 -8.35 1.61 -12.31
N LEU A 314 -8.04 0.58 -13.08
CA LEU A 314 -9.00 -0.26 -13.80
C LEU A 314 -8.65 -1.72 -13.57
N GLY A 315 -9.65 -2.55 -13.30
CA GLY A 315 -9.46 -3.97 -13.02
C GLY A 315 -10.52 -4.86 -13.63
N ILE A 316 -10.12 -6.06 -13.98
CA ILE A 316 -10.98 -7.12 -14.50
C ILE A 316 -10.70 -8.40 -13.72
N GLU A 317 -11.75 -9.09 -13.30
CA GLU A 317 -11.66 -10.41 -12.69
C GLU A 317 -12.60 -11.39 -13.38
N PHE A 318 -12.10 -12.56 -13.67
CA PHE A 318 -12.89 -13.75 -13.98
C PHE A 318 -13.02 -14.56 -12.69
N PRO A 319 -14.16 -14.48 -11.99
CA PRO A 319 -14.34 -15.12 -10.69
C PRO A 319 -14.35 -16.64 -10.82
N ALA A 320 -14.03 -17.33 -9.72
CA ALA A 320 -14.19 -18.79 -9.63
C ALA A 320 -15.65 -19.16 -9.87
N ARG A 321 -15.90 -20.25 -10.62
CA ARG A 321 -17.26 -20.77 -10.88
C ARG A 321 -17.89 -21.31 -9.60
N ARG A 322 -19.19 -21.11 -9.45
CA ARG A 322 -19.96 -21.65 -8.31
C ARG A 322 -20.03 -23.18 -8.34
N ASP A 323 -20.24 -23.77 -9.54
CA ASP A 323 -20.31 -25.22 -9.77
C ASP A 323 -19.15 -25.66 -10.65
N PRO A 324 -17.94 -25.79 -10.10
CA PRO A 324 -16.76 -26.11 -10.88
C PRO A 324 -16.71 -27.60 -11.24
N THR A 325 -16.47 -27.90 -12.51
CA THR A 325 -16.26 -29.26 -13.02
C THR A 325 -14.76 -29.63 -13.02
N SER A 326 -13.89 -28.65 -12.97
CA SER A 326 -12.45 -28.82 -12.93
C SER A 326 -11.81 -27.95 -11.85
N TYR A 327 -10.55 -28.27 -11.47
CA TYR A 327 -9.81 -27.46 -10.50
C TYR A 327 -9.62 -26.02 -10.96
N TRP A 328 -9.33 -25.80 -12.24
CA TRP A 328 -9.07 -24.47 -12.80
C TRP A 328 -10.28 -23.56 -12.79
N GLU A 329 -11.48 -24.11 -12.75
CA GLU A 329 -12.72 -23.34 -12.60
C GLU A 329 -12.94 -22.83 -11.16
N ARG A 330 -12.18 -23.36 -10.18
CA ARG A 330 -12.14 -22.87 -8.79
C ARG A 330 -11.17 -21.71 -8.60
N VAL A 331 -10.38 -21.39 -9.62
CA VAL A 331 -9.37 -20.33 -9.60
C VAL A 331 -9.99 -19.06 -10.15
N ALA A 332 -9.82 -17.94 -9.44
CA ALA A 332 -10.14 -16.61 -9.99
C ALA A 332 -8.89 -16.04 -10.67
N TYR A 333 -9.09 -15.40 -11.83
CA TYR A 333 -8.04 -14.77 -12.62
C TYR A 333 -8.28 -13.27 -12.67
N ARG A 334 -7.24 -12.48 -12.51
CA ARG A 334 -7.32 -11.02 -12.37
C ARG A 334 -6.30 -10.33 -13.24
N THR A 335 -6.66 -9.16 -13.73
CA THR A 335 -5.72 -8.24 -14.38
C THR A 335 -6.16 -6.80 -14.12
N GLY A 336 -5.22 -5.86 -14.18
CA GLY A 336 -5.52 -4.47 -13.96
C GLY A 336 -4.44 -3.54 -14.46
N PHE A 337 -4.80 -2.27 -14.53
CA PHE A 337 -3.93 -1.15 -14.86
C PHE A 337 -4.12 -0.05 -13.81
N ALA A 338 -3.03 0.58 -13.40
CA ALA A 338 -3.07 1.74 -12.53
C ALA A 338 -2.14 2.84 -13.07
N TYR A 339 -2.62 4.08 -12.97
CA TYR A 339 -1.84 5.29 -13.16
C TYR A 339 -1.78 6.05 -11.84
N HIS A 340 -0.60 6.58 -11.53
CA HIS A 340 -0.34 7.34 -10.31
C HIS A 340 0.38 8.64 -10.64
N ALA A 341 -0.28 9.78 -10.47
CA ALA A 341 0.36 11.08 -10.39
C ALA A 341 0.86 11.27 -8.96
N SER A 342 2.18 11.32 -8.81
CA SER A 342 2.84 11.39 -7.49
C SER A 342 2.58 12.73 -6.81
N TYR A 343 2.64 12.71 -5.48
CA TYR A 343 2.58 13.94 -4.68
C TYR A 343 3.88 14.75 -4.71
N ILE A 344 4.98 14.20 -5.22
CA ILE A 344 6.28 14.88 -5.29
C ILE A 344 6.65 15.25 -6.73
N SER A 345 7.22 16.45 -6.89
CA SER A 345 7.89 16.90 -8.11
C SER A 345 9.31 17.36 -7.77
N ILE A 346 10.26 17.04 -8.63
CA ILE A 346 11.67 17.36 -8.47
C ILE A 346 12.09 18.21 -9.66
N ASN A 347 12.64 19.40 -9.41
CA ASN A 347 13.01 20.37 -10.46
C ASN A 347 11.85 20.68 -11.43
N GLY A 348 10.62 20.78 -10.90
CA GLY A 348 9.40 21.01 -11.69
C GLY A 348 8.91 19.79 -12.50
N GLN A 349 9.54 18.61 -12.36
CA GLN A 349 9.13 17.38 -13.04
C GLN A 349 8.40 16.45 -12.07
N PRO A 350 7.15 16.04 -12.35
CA PRO A 350 6.41 15.12 -11.50
C PRO A 350 6.96 13.69 -11.63
N VAL A 351 7.01 12.97 -10.50
CA VAL A 351 7.44 11.57 -10.45
C VAL A 351 6.24 10.63 -10.69
N ASN A 352 5.56 10.80 -11.81
CA ASN A 352 4.40 9.99 -12.15
C ASN A 352 4.78 8.55 -12.53
N GLY A 353 3.83 7.63 -12.35
CA GLY A 353 4.05 6.24 -12.67
C GLY A 353 2.82 5.54 -13.21
N TRP A 354 3.03 4.36 -13.76
CA TRP A 354 2.00 3.44 -14.21
C TRP A 354 2.38 2.01 -13.86
N SER A 355 1.39 1.14 -13.77
CA SER A 355 1.61 -0.29 -13.59
C SER A 355 0.53 -1.13 -14.25
N VAL A 356 0.93 -2.32 -14.68
CA VAL A 356 0.04 -3.41 -15.07
C VAL A 356 0.15 -4.50 -14.03
N SER A 357 -0.97 -5.04 -13.63
CA SER A 357 -1.05 -6.11 -12.64
C SER A 357 -1.79 -7.32 -13.18
N GLY A 358 -1.49 -8.48 -12.62
CA GLY A 358 -2.20 -9.72 -12.82
C GLY A 358 -2.19 -10.53 -11.54
N GLY A 359 -3.14 -11.47 -11.42
CA GLY A 359 -3.17 -12.33 -10.23
C GLY A 359 -4.09 -13.51 -10.37
N ILE A 360 -3.88 -14.46 -9.49
CA ILE A 360 -4.71 -15.66 -9.35
C ILE A 360 -5.07 -15.87 -7.89
N ALA A 361 -6.29 -16.36 -7.65
CA ALA A 361 -6.71 -16.80 -6.34
C ALA A 361 -7.20 -18.24 -6.43
N PHE A 362 -6.59 -19.13 -5.67
CA PHE A 362 -6.93 -20.53 -5.68
C PHE A 362 -7.21 -21.07 -4.27
N PRO A 363 -8.17 -22.01 -4.15
CA PRO A 363 -8.51 -22.59 -2.86
C PRO A 363 -7.36 -23.48 -2.37
N ILE A 364 -7.00 -23.32 -1.09
CA ILE A 364 -6.05 -24.17 -0.37
C ILE A 364 -6.74 -25.01 0.70
N GLY A 365 -8.02 -24.73 0.97
CA GLY A 365 -8.91 -25.42 1.88
C GLY A 365 -10.37 -25.10 1.56
N PRO A 366 -11.33 -25.64 2.32
CA PRO A 366 -12.76 -25.31 2.15
C PRO A 366 -13.02 -23.82 2.29
N ASP A 367 -12.43 -23.20 3.31
CA ASP A 367 -12.66 -21.82 3.73
C ASP A 367 -11.41 -20.95 3.64
N ALA A 368 -10.39 -21.39 2.88
CA ALA A 368 -9.13 -20.69 2.73
C ALA A 368 -8.71 -20.58 1.27
N ARG A 369 -8.20 -19.40 0.91
CA ARG A 369 -7.67 -19.10 -0.43
C ARG A 369 -6.27 -18.51 -0.31
N MET A 370 -5.43 -18.83 -1.26
CA MET A 370 -4.14 -18.18 -1.47
C MET A 370 -4.24 -17.31 -2.72
N ASN A 371 -3.81 -16.05 -2.59
CA ASN A 371 -3.74 -15.12 -3.70
C ASN A 371 -2.27 -14.88 -4.05
N LEU A 372 -1.97 -14.97 -5.32
CA LEU A 372 -0.71 -14.55 -5.91
C LEU A 372 -0.99 -13.36 -6.81
N GLY A 373 -0.24 -12.30 -6.63
CA GLY A 373 -0.30 -11.09 -7.45
C GLY A 373 1.06 -10.76 -8.03
N LEU A 374 1.03 -10.26 -9.25
CA LEU A 374 2.17 -9.77 -9.99
C LEU A 374 1.88 -8.36 -10.45
N GLN A 375 2.84 -7.45 -10.29
CA GLN A 375 2.75 -6.10 -10.82
C GLN A 375 4.07 -5.71 -11.48
N VAL A 376 3.99 -5.12 -12.65
CA VAL A 376 5.13 -4.50 -13.34
C VAL A 376 4.78 -3.05 -13.65
N GLY A 377 5.76 -2.16 -13.55
CA GLY A 377 5.50 -0.76 -13.77
C GLY A 377 6.77 0.07 -13.84
N SER A 378 6.57 1.36 -14.06
CA SER A 378 7.65 2.34 -14.07
C SER A 378 7.17 3.67 -13.53
N ARG A 379 8.08 4.43 -12.91
CA ARG A 379 7.84 5.81 -12.47
C ARG A 379 9.07 6.69 -12.68
N GLY A 380 8.84 8.01 -12.75
CA GLY A 380 9.90 8.99 -13.00
C GLY A 380 10.40 8.96 -14.42
N THR A 381 11.48 9.70 -14.67
CA THR A 381 12.14 9.87 -15.97
C THR A 381 13.64 10.06 -15.75
N THR A 382 14.46 9.82 -16.77
CA THR A 382 15.90 10.15 -16.74
C THR A 382 16.19 11.60 -17.15
N ASP A 383 15.18 12.35 -17.57
CA ASP A 383 15.33 13.75 -17.96
C ASP A 383 15.61 14.65 -16.74
N ASN A 384 16.29 15.76 -16.96
CA ASN A 384 16.57 16.80 -15.96
C ASN A 384 17.28 16.29 -14.70
N GLY A 385 18.09 15.24 -14.79
CA GLY A 385 18.84 14.69 -13.67
C GLY A 385 17.99 13.87 -12.68
N LEU A 386 16.80 13.45 -13.10
CA LEU A 386 15.98 12.52 -12.36
C LEU A 386 16.42 11.07 -12.60
N SER A 387 15.82 10.16 -11.86
CA SER A 387 16.00 8.72 -12.03
C SER A 387 14.71 8.08 -12.51
N LYS A 388 14.79 7.16 -13.47
CA LYS A 388 13.68 6.29 -13.84
C LYS A 388 13.74 5.02 -13.03
N GLU A 389 12.65 4.70 -12.36
CA GLU A 389 12.49 3.43 -11.68
C GLU A 389 11.57 2.51 -12.47
N SER A 390 12.04 1.29 -12.73
CA SER A 390 11.23 0.20 -13.27
C SER A 390 11.15 -0.88 -12.21
N PHE A 391 9.96 -1.38 -11.90
CA PHE A 391 9.77 -2.33 -10.82
C PHE A 391 8.97 -3.55 -11.24
N PHE A 392 9.27 -4.64 -10.56
CA PHE A 392 8.53 -5.88 -10.54
C PHE A 392 8.17 -6.18 -9.09
N LYS A 393 6.90 -6.42 -8.82
CA LYS A 393 6.40 -6.75 -7.49
C LYS A 393 5.67 -8.09 -7.52
N LEU A 394 5.94 -8.91 -6.51
CA LEU A 394 5.26 -10.17 -6.28
C LEU A 394 4.56 -10.11 -4.93
N SER A 395 3.25 -10.32 -4.91
CA SER A 395 2.46 -10.34 -3.68
C SER A 395 1.91 -11.73 -3.40
N LEU A 396 1.90 -12.09 -2.14
CA LEU A 396 1.31 -13.33 -1.64
C LEU A 396 0.41 -13.00 -0.45
N SER A 397 -0.85 -13.45 -0.48
CA SER A 397 -1.70 -13.43 0.73
C SER A 397 -2.48 -14.71 0.91
N ILE A 398 -2.89 -14.91 2.15
CA ILE A 398 -3.82 -15.96 2.56
C ILE A 398 -5.06 -15.26 3.12
N ASP A 399 -6.22 -15.63 2.57
CA ASP A 399 -7.53 -15.30 3.11
C ASP A 399 -8.14 -16.57 3.69
N ALA A 400 -8.49 -16.56 4.96
CA ALA A 400 -9.17 -17.65 5.65
C ALA A 400 -10.49 -17.15 6.22
N SER A 401 -11.49 -18.03 6.23
CA SER A 401 -12.80 -17.73 6.82
C SER A 401 -13.25 -18.84 7.74
N GLU A 402 -13.98 -18.47 8.78
CA GLU A 402 -14.52 -19.40 9.75
C GLU A 402 -15.86 -18.85 10.29
N ALA A 403 -16.77 -19.75 10.60
CA ALA A 403 -18.03 -19.42 11.23
C ALA A 403 -17.83 -19.26 12.73
N TRP A 404 -17.81 -18.00 13.22
CA TRP A 404 -17.79 -17.69 14.66
C TRP A 404 -19.19 -17.27 15.11
N PHE A 405 -19.53 -17.58 16.36
CA PHE A 405 -20.80 -17.19 17.00
C PHE A 405 -22.06 -17.73 16.31
N LEU A 406 -21.97 -18.85 15.59
CA LEU A 406 -23.16 -19.57 15.15
C LEU A 406 -23.79 -20.24 16.38
N THR A 407 -25.00 -19.84 16.74
CA THR A 407 -25.84 -20.59 17.66
C THR A 407 -26.30 -21.85 16.88
N ILE A 408 -25.80 -23.02 17.26
CA ILE A 408 -26.39 -24.28 16.82
C ILE A 408 -27.71 -24.37 17.57
N GLU A 409 -28.82 -24.12 16.91
CA GLU A 409 -30.13 -24.53 17.44
C GLU A 409 -30.10 -26.08 17.42
N GLU A 410 -29.96 -26.68 18.61
CA GLU A 410 -30.21 -28.10 18.80
C GLU A 410 -31.73 -28.29 18.68
N ASP A 411 -32.19 -28.95 17.57
CA ASP A 411 -33.55 -29.45 17.39
C ASP A 411 -33.87 -30.61 18.37
#